data_d9005b8cb0ef5b30c2b575caed7b7828
#
_entry.id   d9005b8cb0ef5b30c2b575caed7b7828
#
_cell.length_a   1.000
_cell.length_b   1.000
_cell.length_c   1.000
_cell.angle_alpha   90.00
_cell.angle_beta   90.00
_cell.angle_gamma   90.00
#
_symmetry.space_group_name_H-M   'P 1'
#
loop_
_entity.id
_entity.type
_entity.pdbx_description
1 polymer ?
#
loop_
_entity_poly.entity_id
_entity_poly.type
_entity_poly.pdbx_seq_one_letter_code
_entity_poly.pdbx_strand_id
1 'polypeptide(L)'
;MECSVFDAVLLLSFGGPEGPEQVMPFLENVTRGRGIPRERLAAVAEHYLHFGGVSPINGINRELIAQLQREIELPVYFGNRNWEPYVEDTVVAMRDNGIRRAAVFTTSAWGGYSSCTQYGEHLARPRAAAGEDAPELVKLRQYFDHPLLVEMFTEAIGAAAQAMPEDARLVFTAHSIPSGARSRCGPDLYSRQVGYASRLVAEAAGYDDYDQVWQSRSGPPQVPWLEPDIADHLTALAEAGTKAVIICPIGFVADHIEVVWDLDHELRQQAQELGIAFARTATPNADPRYARLAVDLIDELRNGRDPARVAGPDAPPLQGFSVNGAVCTPNCG
;
A
#
# COMPACT_ATOMS: atom_id res chain seq x y z
N MET A 1 -3.04 -30.00 13.31
CA MET A 1 -2.68 -28.58 13.52
C MET A 1 -3.81 -27.99 14.32
N GLU A 2 -3.54 -27.49 15.52
CA GLU A 2 -4.55 -26.76 16.29
C GLU A 2 -5.03 -25.58 15.44
N CYS A 3 -6.36 -25.47 15.28
CA CYS A 3 -6.99 -24.34 14.60
C CYS A 3 -6.48 -23.06 15.26
N SER A 4 -5.78 -22.21 14.51
CA SER A 4 -5.16 -21.01 15.09
C SER A 4 -6.27 -19.98 15.38
N VAL A 5 -6.75 -19.97 16.62
CA VAL A 5 -7.76 -19.01 17.06
C VAL A 5 -7.07 -17.65 17.23
N PHE A 6 -7.61 -16.61 16.59
CA PHE A 6 -7.25 -15.23 16.85
C PHE A 6 -8.24 -14.61 17.83
N ASP A 7 -7.74 -13.79 18.75
CA ASP A 7 -8.55 -13.03 19.72
C ASP A 7 -8.89 -11.64 19.18
N ALA A 8 -8.14 -11.15 18.19
CA ALA A 8 -8.31 -9.81 17.60
C ALA A 8 -7.73 -9.71 16.19
N VAL A 9 -8.07 -8.64 15.52
CA VAL A 9 -7.41 -8.16 14.29
C VAL A 9 -6.70 -6.84 14.58
N LEU A 10 -5.48 -6.67 14.10
CA LEU A 10 -4.76 -5.39 14.08
C LEU A 10 -4.65 -4.92 12.64
N LEU A 11 -5.33 -3.80 12.30
CA LEU A 11 -5.07 -3.08 11.06
C LEU A 11 -3.83 -2.22 11.27
N LEU A 12 -2.78 -2.51 10.50
CA LEU A 12 -1.51 -1.81 10.57
C LEU A 12 -1.26 -1.01 9.29
N SER A 13 -1.16 0.31 9.43
CA SER A 13 -1.00 1.23 8.31
C SER A 13 0.23 2.12 8.45
N PHE A 14 0.44 2.99 7.47
CA PHE A 14 1.56 3.93 7.47
C PHE A 14 1.33 5.09 8.45
N GLY A 15 0.10 5.62 8.49
CA GLY A 15 -0.28 6.81 9.25
C GLY A 15 -0.05 8.11 8.49
N GLY A 16 -0.68 9.18 8.96
CA GLY A 16 -0.52 10.50 8.38
C GLY A 16 -1.08 11.59 9.30
N PRO A 17 -0.67 12.85 9.10
CA PRO A 17 -1.15 13.96 9.93
C PRO A 17 -2.64 14.20 9.71
N GLU A 18 -3.33 14.65 10.75
CA GLU A 18 -4.75 14.98 10.76
C GLU A 18 -4.99 16.47 11.01
N GLY A 19 -3.95 17.29 10.91
CA GLY A 19 -4.01 18.75 11.01
C GLY A 19 -2.68 19.40 10.63
N PRO A 20 -2.71 20.69 10.26
CA PRO A 20 -1.51 21.39 9.76
C PRO A 20 -0.37 21.45 10.78
N GLU A 21 -0.69 21.51 12.08
CA GLU A 21 0.30 21.51 13.17
C GLU A 21 1.03 20.17 13.30
N GLN A 22 0.46 19.10 12.78
CA GLN A 22 1.03 17.75 12.83
C GLN A 22 1.98 17.46 11.68
N VAL A 23 1.94 18.23 10.59
CA VAL A 23 2.68 17.95 9.35
C VAL A 23 4.19 17.86 9.60
N MET A 24 4.80 18.91 10.16
CA MET A 24 6.24 18.91 10.42
C MET A 24 6.67 17.83 11.40
N PRO A 25 6.01 17.65 12.57
CA PRO A 25 6.32 16.53 13.47
C PRO A 25 6.22 15.15 12.82
N PHE A 26 5.23 14.95 11.97
CA PHE A 26 5.08 13.71 11.20
C PHE A 26 6.26 13.49 10.24
N LEU A 27 6.64 14.50 9.44
CA LEU A 27 7.75 14.40 8.50
C LEU A 27 9.08 14.16 9.21
N GLU A 28 9.33 14.83 10.34
CA GLU A 28 10.50 14.62 11.19
C GLU A 28 10.54 13.17 11.74
N ASN A 29 9.36 12.61 12.11
CA ASN A 29 9.27 11.23 12.57
C ASN A 29 9.55 10.21 11.45
N VAL A 30 8.93 10.38 10.28
CA VAL A 30 9.12 9.48 9.12
C VAL A 30 10.58 9.46 8.64
N THR A 31 11.26 10.59 8.73
CA THR A 31 12.64 10.76 8.26
C THR A 31 13.70 10.63 9.34
N ARG A 32 13.30 10.26 10.55
CA ARG A 32 14.20 10.13 11.70
C ARG A 32 15.39 9.24 11.38
N GLY A 33 16.60 9.74 11.64
CA GLY A 33 17.85 9.02 11.38
C GLY A 33 18.31 9.00 9.92
N ARG A 34 17.58 9.63 8.99
CA ARG A 34 17.96 9.69 7.57
C ARG A 34 18.78 10.94 7.20
N GLY A 35 18.96 11.89 8.12
CA GLY A 35 19.74 13.11 7.90
C GLY A 35 19.15 14.04 6.84
N ILE A 36 17.83 14.06 6.67
CA ILE A 36 17.17 14.94 5.69
C ILE A 36 17.19 16.38 6.21
N PRO A 37 17.68 17.37 5.43
CA PRO A 37 17.66 18.78 5.82
C PRO A 37 16.25 19.29 6.08
N ARG A 38 16.11 20.19 7.09
CA ARG A 38 14.81 20.73 7.47
C ARG A 38 14.14 21.53 6.35
N GLU A 39 14.91 22.19 5.53
CA GLU A 39 14.44 22.96 4.38
C GLU A 39 13.75 22.04 3.36
N ARG A 40 14.26 20.81 3.19
CA ARG A 40 13.62 19.81 2.32
C ARG A 40 12.33 19.28 2.95
N LEU A 41 12.29 19.09 4.26
CA LEU A 41 11.04 18.72 4.96
C LEU A 41 10.01 19.84 4.85
N ALA A 42 10.41 21.10 4.95
CA ALA A 42 9.53 22.25 4.76
C ALA A 42 8.91 22.27 3.36
N ALA A 43 9.71 22.00 2.31
CA ALA A 43 9.17 21.89 0.95
C ALA A 43 8.14 20.78 0.80
N VAL A 44 8.37 19.61 1.42
CA VAL A 44 7.38 18.52 1.43
C VAL A 44 6.15 18.90 2.27
N ALA A 45 6.33 19.66 3.36
CA ALA A 45 5.22 20.12 4.19
C ALA A 45 4.21 20.98 3.41
N GLU A 46 4.67 21.78 2.43
CA GLU A 46 3.79 22.57 1.55
C GLU A 46 2.80 21.68 0.79
N HIS A 47 3.20 20.45 0.39
CA HIS A 47 2.29 19.50 -0.27
C HIS A 47 1.13 19.11 0.65
N TYR A 48 1.41 18.85 1.93
CA TYR A 48 0.38 18.56 2.93
C TYR A 48 -0.50 19.79 3.21
N LEU A 49 0.13 20.97 3.38
CA LEU A 49 -0.58 22.21 3.68
C LEU A 49 -1.50 22.65 2.55
N HIS A 50 -1.15 22.35 1.30
CA HIS A 50 -2.01 22.57 0.13
C HIS A 50 -3.39 21.88 0.29
N PHE A 51 -3.43 20.73 0.94
CA PHE A 51 -4.65 19.98 1.26
C PHE A 51 -5.11 20.17 2.72
N GLY A 52 -4.78 21.32 3.32
CA GLY A 52 -5.20 21.67 4.69
C GLY A 52 -4.44 20.93 5.80
N GLY A 53 -3.31 20.30 5.49
CA GLY A 53 -2.46 19.59 6.44
C GLY A 53 -3.00 18.23 6.88
N VAL A 54 -3.99 17.69 6.18
CA VAL A 54 -4.66 16.42 6.52
C VAL A 54 -4.34 15.37 5.45
N SER A 55 -3.77 14.24 5.87
CA SER A 55 -3.68 13.06 5.02
C SER A 55 -4.97 12.25 5.12
N PRO A 56 -5.58 11.82 4.02
CA PRO A 56 -6.85 11.06 4.06
C PRO A 56 -6.70 9.66 4.67
N ILE A 57 -5.47 9.12 4.77
CA ILE A 57 -5.21 7.72 5.09
C ILE A 57 -5.80 7.26 6.43
N ASN A 58 -5.75 8.08 7.48
CA ASN A 58 -6.31 7.70 8.78
C ASN A 58 -7.84 7.65 8.76
N GLY A 59 -8.49 8.60 8.07
CA GLY A 59 -9.93 8.59 7.85
C GLY A 59 -10.37 7.34 7.08
N ILE A 60 -9.72 7.06 5.97
CA ILE A 60 -9.95 5.86 5.14
C ILE A 60 -9.77 4.57 5.96
N ASN A 61 -8.72 4.49 6.78
CA ASN A 61 -8.50 3.31 7.62
C ASN A 61 -9.59 3.13 8.70
N ARG A 62 -10.12 4.21 9.29
CA ARG A 62 -11.26 4.12 10.23
C ARG A 62 -12.52 3.63 9.54
N GLU A 63 -12.78 4.08 8.31
CA GLU A 63 -13.89 3.57 7.49
C GLU A 63 -13.70 2.10 7.13
N LEU A 64 -12.49 1.69 6.74
CA LEU A 64 -12.15 0.29 6.48
C LEU A 64 -12.36 -0.58 7.72
N ILE A 65 -11.94 -0.10 8.90
CA ILE A 65 -12.19 -0.78 10.18
C ILE A 65 -13.68 -0.95 10.43
N ALA A 66 -14.48 0.08 10.17
CA ALA A 66 -15.93 0.00 10.32
C ALA A 66 -16.57 -1.02 9.35
N GLN A 67 -16.03 -1.19 8.14
CA GLN A 67 -16.44 -2.25 7.22
C GLN A 67 -16.01 -3.63 7.74
N LEU A 68 -14.74 -3.76 8.13
CA LEU A 68 -14.20 -5.01 8.64
C LEU A 68 -14.96 -5.50 9.89
N GLN A 69 -15.34 -4.59 10.79
CA GLN A 69 -16.08 -4.90 12.00
C GLN A 69 -17.51 -5.43 11.73
N ARG A 70 -18.05 -5.21 10.52
CA ARG A 70 -19.34 -5.79 10.09
C ARG A 70 -19.19 -7.22 9.57
N GLU A 71 -18.00 -7.58 9.12
CA GLU A 71 -17.70 -8.87 8.50
C GLU A 71 -17.11 -9.87 9.51
N ILE A 72 -16.60 -9.42 10.66
CA ILE A 72 -15.93 -10.27 11.64
C ILE A 72 -16.33 -9.91 13.08
N GLU A 73 -16.52 -10.93 13.91
CA GLU A 73 -16.88 -10.74 15.33
C GLU A 73 -15.68 -10.36 16.22
N LEU A 74 -14.45 -10.56 15.72
CA LEU A 74 -13.24 -10.20 16.46
C LEU A 74 -13.10 -8.69 16.62
N PRO A 75 -12.65 -8.18 17.78
CA PRO A 75 -12.32 -6.76 17.92
C PRO A 75 -11.22 -6.37 16.96
N VAL A 76 -11.37 -5.22 16.30
CA VAL A 76 -10.41 -4.67 15.36
C VAL A 76 -9.68 -3.49 16.01
N TYR A 77 -8.38 -3.61 16.14
CA TYR A 77 -7.48 -2.56 16.64
C TYR A 77 -6.83 -1.84 15.46
N PHE A 78 -6.52 -0.56 15.68
CA PHE A 78 -5.87 0.29 14.70
C PHE A 78 -4.52 0.77 15.20
N GLY A 79 -3.48 0.58 14.42
CA GLY A 79 -2.14 1.09 14.70
C GLY A 79 -1.43 1.55 13.45
N ASN A 80 -0.70 2.66 13.56
CA ASN A 80 0.12 3.21 12.50
C ASN A 80 1.61 3.05 12.84
N ARG A 81 2.41 3.00 11.78
CA ARG A 81 3.87 2.90 11.89
C ARG A 81 4.54 4.24 12.24
N ASN A 82 4.00 5.34 11.72
CA ASN A 82 4.70 6.63 11.71
C ASN A 82 3.91 7.77 12.35
N TRP A 83 2.69 7.57 12.73
CA TRP A 83 1.84 8.59 13.36
C TRP A 83 0.78 7.97 14.26
N GLU A 84 0.03 8.82 14.99
CA GLU A 84 -1.06 8.38 15.85
C GLU A 84 -2.26 7.78 15.07
N PRO A 85 -2.92 6.76 15.65
CA PRO A 85 -2.52 6.00 16.83
C PRO A 85 -1.29 5.16 16.55
N TYR A 86 -0.26 5.27 17.38
CA TYR A 86 0.96 4.48 17.20
C TYR A 86 0.72 3.00 17.47
N VAL A 87 1.32 2.14 16.66
CA VAL A 87 1.20 0.68 16.83
C VAL A 87 1.76 0.23 18.18
N GLU A 88 2.74 0.93 18.73
CA GLU A 88 3.30 0.70 20.06
C GLU A 88 2.24 0.80 21.16
N ASP A 89 1.46 1.88 21.15
CA ASP A 89 0.40 2.11 22.14
C ASP A 89 -0.76 1.13 21.91
N THR A 90 -1.05 0.83 20.65
CA THR A 90 -2.08 -0.14 20.28
C THR A 90 -1.75 -1.54 20.80
N VAL A 91 -0.51 -2.00 20.67
CA VAL A 91 -0.10 -3.34 21.18
C VAL A 91 -0.14 -3.39 22.70
N VAL A 92 0.21 -2.30 23.39
CA VAL A 92 0.04 -2.19 24.85
C VAL A 92 -1.45 -2.29 25.22
N ALA A 93 -2.33 -1.55 24.56
CA ALA A 93 -3.77 -1.63 24.81
C ALA A 93 -4.34 -3.03 24.54
N MET A 94 -3.86 -3.72 23.49
CA MET A 94 -4.25 -5.10 23.20
C MET A 94 -3.85 -6.04 24.36
N ARG A 95 -2.62 -5.93 24.86
CA ARG A 95 -2.16 -6.70 26.04
C ARG A 95 -3.06 -6.43 27.26
N ASP A 96 -3.32 -5.16 27.55
CA ASP A 96 -4.10 -4.75 28.72
C ASP A 96 -5.56 -5.22 28.62
N ASN A 97 -6.07 -5.39 27.40
CA ASN A 97 -7.37 -5.98 27.11
C ASN A 97 -7.35 -7.53 27.08
N GLY A 98 -6.22 -8.17 27.42
CA GLY A 98 -6.13 -9.62 27.49
C GLY A 98 -6.04 -10.34 26.14
N ILE A 99 -5.74 -9.61 25.05
CA ILE A 99 -5.51 -10.20 23.74
C ILE A 99 -4.20 -10.99 23.77
N ARG A 100 -4.24 -12.24 23.39
CA ARG A 100 -3.07 -13.13 23.35
C ARG A 100 -2.53 -13.36 21.96
N ARG A 101 -3.42 -13.32 20.94
CA ARG A 101 -3.04 -13.55 19.54
C ARG A 101 -3.88 -12.73 18.58
N ALA A 102 -3.21 -11.98 17.70
CA ALA A 102 -3.88 -11.14 16.72
C ALA A 102 -3.41 -11.42 15.29
N ALA A 103 -4.37 -11.43 14.36
CA ALA A 103 -4.09 -11.36 12.94
C ALA A 103 -3.75 -9.92 12.57
N VAL A 104 -2.62 -9.69 11.88
CA VAL A 104 -2.19 -8.36 11.47
C VAL A 104 -2.43 -8.19 9.98
N PHE A 105 -3.42 -7.38 9.63
CA PHE A 105 -3.67 -6.95 8.27
C PHE A 105 -2.91 -5.65 8.00
N THR A 106 -2.01 -5.69 7.01
CA THR A 106 -1.23 -4.51 6.61
C THR A 106 -1.85 -3.85 5.39
N THR A 107 -1.96 -2.52 5.37
CA THR A 107 -2.41 -1.76 4.20
C THR A 107 -1.34 -1.65 3.12
N SER A 108 -0.73 -2.80 2.80
CA SER A 108 0.29 -2.96 1.75
C SER A 108 0.18 -4.37 1.18
N ALA A 109 -0.15 -4.45 -0.10
CA ALA A 109 -0.36 -5.72 -0.81
C ALA A 109 0.95 -6.44 -1.18
N TRP A 110 2.08 -5.73 -1.12
CA TRP A 110 3.33 -6.05 -1.78
C TRP A 110 4.35 -6.71 -0.86
N GLY A 111 5.32 -7.38 -1.48
CA GLY A 111 6.56 -7.82 -0.85
C GLY A 111 7.70 -6.82 -1.03
N GLY A 112 8.84 -7.16 -0.44
CA GLY A 112 10.06 -6.36 -0.54
C GLY A 112 10.48 -5.70 0.78
N TYR A 113 11.53 -4.90 0.71
CA TYR A 113 12.11 -4.27 1.89
C TYR A 113 11.10 -3.41 2.68
N SER A 114 10.42 -2.50 1.99
CA SER A 114 9.48 -1.56 2.61
C SER A 114 8.24 -2.22 3.22
N SER A 115 7.85 -3.37 2.69
CA SER A 115 6.70 -4.12 3.19
C SER A 115 7.09 -5.20 4.20
N CYS A 116 7.94 -6.14 3.80
CA CYS A 116 8.24 -7.29 4.65
C CYS A 116 9.15 -6.92 5.81
N THR A 117 10.31 -6.30 5.52
CA THR A 117 11.32 -6.01 6.53
C THR A 117 10.83 -4.92 7.47
N GLN A 118 10.42 -3.78 6.94
CA GLN A 118 9.99 -2.66 7.77
C GLN A 118 8.72 -2.95 8.58
N TYR A 119 7.71 -3.63 7.99
CA TYR A 119 6.54 -4.04 8.79
C TYR A 119 6.91 -5.09 9.84
N GLY A 120 7.85 -5.99 9.55
CA GLY A 120 8.37 -6.92 10.55
C GLY A 120 9.03 -6.21 11.74
N GLU A 121 9.88 -5.23 11.47
CA GLU A 121 10.51 -4.40 12.51
C GLU A 121 9.47 -3.65 13.36
N HIS A 122 8.41 -3.10 12.69
CA HIS A 122 7.30 -2.42 13.36
C HIS A 122 6.31 -3.36 14.06
N LEU A 123 6.49 -4.65 14.01
CA LEU A 123 5.79 -5.63 14.84
C LEU A 123 6.67 -6.14 15.99
N ALA A 124 7.95 -6.35 15.73
CA ALA A 124 8.88 -6.81 16.76
C ALA A 124 9.11 -5.78 17.87
N ARG A 125 9.27 -4.51 17.49
CA ARG A 125 9.56 -3.41 18.41
C ARG A 125 8.43 -3.15 19.44
N PRO A 126 7.16 -2.89 19.03
CA PRO A 126 6.08 -2.67 19.97
C PRO A 126 5.81 -3.89 20.85
N ARG A 127 5.96 -5.10 20.31
CA ARG A 127 5.82 -6.31 21.08
C ARG A 127 6.90 -6.40 22.19
N ALA A 128 8.14 -6.08 21.88
CA ALA A 128 9.21 -6.02 22.87
C ALA A 128 8.95 -4.95 23.96
N ALA A 129 8.39 -3.79 23.58
CA ALA A 129 8.01 -2.73 24.51
C ALA A 129 6.84 -3.13 25.41
N ALA A 130 5.88 -3.92 24.92
CA ALA A 130 4.76 -4.41 25.70
C ALA A 130 5.13 -5.51 26.72
N GLY A 131 6.31 -6.11 26.62
CA GLY A 131 6.84 -7.07 27.60
C GLY A 131 6.41 -8.52 27.38
N GLU A 132 6.54 -9.35 28.44
CA GLU A 132 6.35 -10.81 28.36
C GLU A 132 4.92 -11.22 27.99
N ASP A 133 3.91 -10.44 28.42
CA ASP A 133 2.50 -10.68 28.13
C ASP A 133 2.03 -10.09 26.80
N ALA A 134 2.95 -9.60 25.97
CA ALA A 134 2.62 -9.04 24.67
C ALA A 134 1.92 -10.06 23.76
N PRO A 135 0.87 -9.68 23.04
CA PRO A 135 0.18 -10.59 22.14
C PRO A 135 1.09 -11.13 21.05
N GLU A 136 0.86 -12.36 20.64
CA GLU A 136 1.45 -12.89 19.42
C GLU A 136 0.82 -12.18 18.21
N LEU A 137 1.64 -11.55 17.37
CA LEU A 137 1.23 -10.79 16.19
C LEU A 137 1.55 -11.60 14.94
N VAL A 138 0.51 -12.07 14.26
CA VAL A 138 0.63 -12.89 13.04
C VAL A 138 0.32 -12.02 11.83
N LYS A 139 1.37 -11.54 11.16
CA LYS A 139 1.22 -10.76 9.92
C LYS A 139 0.67 -11.66 8.81
N LEU A 140 -0.43 -11.26 8.21
CA LEU A 140 -1.05 -11.95 7.09
C LEU A 140 -0.15 -11.88 5.84
N ARG A 141 -0.36 -12.81 4.90
CA ARG A 141 0.37 -12.87 3.63
C ARG A 141 0.14 -11.63 2.77
N GLN A 142 0.95 -11.50 1.74
CA GLN A 142 0.72 -10.55 0.66
C GLN A 142 -0.51 -10.95 -0.16
N TYR A 143 -1.17 -9.96 -0.75
CA TYR A 143 -2.45 -10.16 -1.42
C TYR A 143 -2.56 -9.44 -2.77
N PHE A 144 -1.41 -9.15 -3.41
CA PHE A 144 -1.32 -8.44 -4.69
C PHE A 144 -2.09 -9.12 -5.84
N ASP A 145 -2.35 -10.40 -5.75
CA ASP A 145 -3.08 -11.22 -6.71
C ASP A 145 -4.40 -11.79 -6.17
N HIS A 146 -4.90 -11.22 -5.08
CA HIS A 146 -6.19 -11.62 -4.54
C HIS A 146 -7.33 -11.23 -5.51
N PRO A 147 -8.30 -12.14 -5.81
CA PRO A 147 -9.37 -11.86 -6.77
C PRO A 147 -10.11 -10.56 -6.50
N LEU A 148 -10.45 -10.28 -5.24
CA LEU A 148 -11.16 -9.04 -4.88
C LEU A 148 -10.31 -7.78 -5.11
N LEU A 149 -8.97 -7.85 -4.97
CA LEU A 149 -8.11 -6.71 -5.29
C LEU A 149 -8.09 -6.45 -6.79
N VAL A 150 -7.98 -7.50 -7.60
CA VAL A 150 -8.04 -7.39 -9.06
C VAL A 150 -9.39 -6.82 -9.50
N GLU A 151 -10.50 -7.30 -8.92
CA GLU A 151 -11.85 -6.81 -9.20
C GLU A 151 -12.01 -5.32 -8.91
N MET A 152 -11.58 -4.85 -7.71
CA MET A 152 -11.67 -3.44 -7.34
C MET A 152 -10.93 -2.52 -8.32
N PHE A 153 -9.72 -2.87 -8.72
CA PHE A 153 -8.97 -2.07 -9.70
C PHE A 153 -9.56 -2.17 -11.10
N THR A 154 -10.05 -3.33 -11.51
CA THR A 154 -10.72 -3.51 -12.82
C THR A 154 -11.94 -2.62 -12.93
N GLU A 155 -12.79 -2.60 -11.91
CA GLU A 155 -13.99 -1.73 -11.89
C GLU A 155 -13.60 -0.24 -11.86
N ALA A 156 -12.56 0.13 -11.10
CA ALA A 156 -12.08 1.50 -11.07
C ALA A 156 -11.56 1.98 -12.43
N ILE A 157 -10.90 1.12 -13.20
CA ILE A 157 -10.50 1.42 -14.59
C ILE A 157 -11.74 1.56 -15.47
N GLY A 158 -12.69 0.63 -15.39
CA GLY A 158 -13.94 0.72 -16.14
C GLY A 158 -14.71 2.01 -15.86
N ALA A 159 -14.77 2.43 -14.60
CA ALA A 159 -15.42 3.71 -14.23
C ALA A 159 -14.67 4.92 -14.78
N ALA A 160 -13.35 4.94 -14.72
CA ALA A 160 -12.53 6.02 -15.28
C ALA A 160 -12.66 6.09 -16.81
N ALA A 161 -12.70 4.95 -17.49
CA ALA A 161 -12.80 4.85 -18.94
C ALA A 161 -14.11 5.41 -19.51
N GLN A 162 -15.21 5.41 -18.74
CA GLN A 162 -16.50 5.95 -19.19
C GLN A 162 -16.45 7.44 -19.61
N ALA A 163 -15.54 8.21 -19.03
CA ALA A 163 -15.37 9.64 -19.31
C ALA A 163 -14.20 9.92 -20.24
N MET A 164 -13.54 8.89 -20.78
CA MET A 164 -12.33 9.01 -21.58
C MET A 164 -12.55 8.50 -23.00
N PRO A 165 -11.76 8.97 -23.99
CA PRO A 165 -11.72 8.37 -25.32
C PRO A 165 -11.41 6.87 -25.29
N GLU A 166 -11.94 6.12 -26.26
CA GLU A 166 -11.72 4.66 -26.35
C GLU A 166 -10.24 4.26 -26.51
N ASP A 167 -9.44 5.13 -27.10
CA ASP A 167 -8.00 4.97 -27.30
C ASP A 167 -7.15 5.52 -26.13
N ALA A 168 -7.75 5.83 -24.99
CA ALA A 168 -7.02 6.29 -23.81
C ALA A 168 -6.00 5.24 -23.34
N ARG A 169 -4.74 5.67 -23.22
CA ARG A 169 -3.64 4.79 -22.79
C ARG A 169 -3.77 4.46 -21.30
N LEU A 170 -3.79 3.18 -20.96
CA LEU A 170 -3.77 2.72 -19.58
C LEU A 170 -2.33 2.72 -19.06
N VAL A 171 -2.10 3.39 -17.91
CA VAL A 171 -0.79 3.51 -17.28
C VAL A 171 -0.92 3.11 -15.81
N PHE A 172 -0.25 2.04 -15.40
CA PHE A 172 -0.15 1.63 -14.01
C PHE A 172 1.03 2.32 -13.34
N THR A 173 0.84 2.75 -12.10
CA THR A 173 1.91 3.34 -11.31
C THR A 173 1.98 2.79 -9.90
N ALA A 174 3.19 2.79 -9.34
CA ALA A 174 3.48 2.40 -7.97
C ALA A 174 4.63 3.24 -7.43
N HIS A 175 4.82 3.25 -6.10
CA HIS A 175 5.92 3.99 -5.50
C HIS A 175 7.27 3.44 -5.98
N SER A 176 8.13 4.31 -6.51
CA SER A 176 9.50 3.93 -6.85
C SER A 176 10.29 3.56 -5.60
N ILE A 177 11.17 2.61 -5.73
CA ILE A 177 12.12 2.20 -4.69
C ILE A 177 13.54 2.14 -5.28
N PRO A 178 14.60 2.21 -4.46
CA PRO A 178 15.95 1.97 -4.95
C PRO A 178 16.06 0.61 -5.65
N SER A 179 16.56 0.59 -6.88
CA SER A 179 16.67 -0.62 -7.71
C SER A 179 17.61 -1.70 -7.12
N GLY A 180 18.46 -1.32 -6.15
CA GLY A 180 19.28 -2.23 -5.36
C GLY A 180 18.72 -2.56 -3.98
N ALA A 181 17.46 -2.21 -3.69
CA ALA A 181 16.84 -2.47 -2.40
C ALA A 181 16.80 -3.98 -2.13
N ARG A 182 17.65 -4.42 -1.19
CA ARG A 182 17.77 -5.84 -0.85
C ARG A 182 16.58 -6.27 0.00
N SER A 183 15.68 -7.02 -0.61
CA SER A 183 14.80 -7.89 0.16
C SER A 183 15.45 -9.27 0.28
N ARG A 184 15.13 -10.01 1.35
CA ARG A 184 15.59 -11.41 1.47
C ARG A 184 15.03 -12.33 0.38
N CYS A 185 14.04 -11.87 -0.35
CA CYS A 185 13.33 -12.58 -1.41
C CYS A 185 13.75 -12.13 -2.82
N GLY A 186 14.93 -11.56 -2.91
CA GLY A 186 15.51 -11.05 -4.17
C GLY A 186 15.20 -9.56 -4.39
N PRO A 187 16.03 -8.91 -5.21
CA PRO A 187 15.93 -7.46 -5.44
C PRO A 187 14.66 -7.07 -6.21
N ASP A 188 14.10 -7.97 -7.02
CA ASP A 188 13.04 -7.66 -7.98
C ASP A 188 11.65 -8.09 -7.52
N LEU A 189 11.49 -8.61 -6.29
CA LEU A 189 10.20 -9.15 -5.86
C LEU A 189 9.08 -8.11 -5.97
N TYR A 190 9.33 -6.89 -5.51
CA TYR A 190 8.34 -5.81 -5.53
C TYR A 190 7.89 -5.49 -6.96
N SER A 191 8.82 -5.20 -7.85
CA SER A 191 8.51 -4.84 -9.24
C SER A 191 7.84 -6.00 -9.99
N ARG A 192 8.23 -7.24 -9.74
CA ARG A 192 7.58 -8.42 -10.32
C ARG A 192 6.15 -8.59 -9.83
N GLN A 193 5.87 -8.35 -8.55
CA GLN A 193 4.51 -8.44 -8.01
C GLN A 193 3.63 -7.31 -8.55
N VAL A 194 4.15 -6.07 -8.62
CA VAL A 194 3.43 -4.95 -9.21
C VAL A 194 3.12 -5.22 -10.68
N GLY A 195 4.12 -5.62 -11.48
CA GLY A 195 3.91 -5.95 -12.89
C GLY A 195 2.93 -7.10 -13.10
N TYR A 196 2.97 -8.12 -12.23
CA TYR A 196 2.03 -9.23 -12.28
C TYR A 196 0.58 -8.78 -12.00
N ALA A 197 0.38 -7.97 -10.96
CA ALA A 197 -0.94 -7.44 -10.64
C ALA A 197 -1.45 -6.50 -11.75
N SER A 198 -0.58 -5.65 -12.31
CA SER A 198 -0.93 -4.78 -13.44
C SER A 198 -1.42 -5.59 -14.63
N ARG A 199 -0.75 -6.70 -14.95
CA ARG A 199 -1.17 -7.61 -16.03
C ARG A 199 -2.54 -8.23 -15.74
N LEU A 200 -2.76 -8.77 -14.53
CA LEU A 200 -4.06 -9.36 -14.17
C LEU A 200 -5.20 -8.36 -14.27
N VAL A 201 -4.98 -7.13 -13.82
CA VAL A 201 -5.98 -6.08 -13.86
C VAL A 201 -6.22 -5.60 -15.29
N ALA A 202 -5.16 -5.43 -16.10
CA ALA A 202 -5.27 -5.04 -17.51
C ALA A 202 -6.06 -6.09 -18.30
N GLU A 203 -5.70 -7.38 -18.18
CA GLU A 203 -6.41 -8.50 -18.83
C GLU A 203 -7.90 -8.51 -18.42
N ALA A 204 -8.20 -8.34 -17.12
CA ALA A 204 -9.58 -8.31 -16.63
C ALA A 204 -10.35 -7.07 -17.09
N ALA A 205 -9.68 -5.94 -17.29
CA ALA A 205 -10.27 -4.69 -17.79
C ALA A 205 -10.35 -4.63 -19.32
N GLY A 206 -9.84 -5.64 -20.05
CA GLY A 206 -9.88 -5.73 -21.51
C GLY A 206 -8.81 -4.89 -22.22
N TYR A 207 -7.68 -4.61 -21.55
CA TYR A 207 -6.54 -3.91 -22.14
C TYR A 207 -5.44 -4.90 -22.50
N ASP A 208 -5.15 -5.05 -23.79
CA ASP A 208 -4.04 -5.88 -24.28
C ASP A 208 -2.68 -5.16 -24.20
N ASP A 209 -2.70 -3.82 -24.13
CA ASP A 209 -1.53 -2.97 -24.10
C ASP A 209 -1.66 -1.88 -23.03
N TYR A 210 -0.63 -1.75 -22.20
CA TYR A 210 -0.57 -0.82 -21.07
C TYR A 210 0.88 -0.49 -20.71
N ASP A 211 1.08 0.56 -19.92
CA ASP A 211 2.39 0.92 -19.41
C ASP A 211 2.49 0.68 -17.91
N GLN A 212 3.70 0.37 -17.45
CA GLN A 212 4.05 0.29 -16.04
C GLN A 212 5.15 1.30 -15.73
N VAL A 213 4.84 2.23 -14.83
CA VAL A 213 5.73 3.32 -14.43
C VAL A 213 5.82 3.47 -12.91
N TRP A 214 6.64 4.40 -12.45
CA TRP A 214 6.90 4.61 -11.03
C TRP A 214 6.76 6.08 -10.67
N GLN A 215 6.44 6.36 -9.40
CA GLN A 215 6.26 7.72 -8.86
C GLN A 215 6.97 7.92 -7.53
N SER A 216 6.96 9.14 -6.99
CA SER A 216 7.38 9.46 -5.62
C SER A 216 8.86 9.14 -5.32
N ARG A 217 9.75 9.24 -6.30
CA ARG A 217 11.19 9.07 -6.07
C ARG A 217 11.69 10.09 -5.04
N SER A 218 12.26 9.62 -3.93
CA SER A 218 12.63 10.48 -2.79
C SER A 218 14.09 10.41 -2.39
N GLY A 219 14.94 9.72 -3.12
CA GLY A 219 16.35 9.54 -2.79
C GLY A 219 17.31 10.52 -3.46
N PRO A 220 18.60 10.51 -3.07
CA PRO A 220 19.61 11.30 -3.73
C PRO A 220 19.82 10.82 -5.17
N PRO A 221 20.19 11.73 -6.10
CA PRO A 221 20.30 11.42 -7.54
C PRO A 221 21.25 10.26 -7.87
N GLN A 222 22.25 10.02 -7.00
CA GLN A 222 23.28 8.99 -7.20
C GLN A 222 22.78 7.56 -6.93
N VAL A 223 21.65 7.41 -6.24
CA VAL A 223 21.05 6.10 -5.99
C VAL A 223 20.08 5.80 -7.13
N PRO A 224 20.28 4.72 -7.89
CA PRO A 224 19.34 4.34 -8.94
C PRO A 224 18.03 3.86 -8.32
N TRP A 225 16.91 4.27 -8.89
CA TRP A 225 15.56 3.91 -8.49
C TRP A 225 14.85 3.22 -9.65
N LEU A 226 13.71 2.62 -9.39
CA LEU A 226 12.88 2.03 -10.45
C LEU A 226 12.40 3.13 -11.41
N GLU A 227 12.48 2.86 -12.70
CA GLU A 227 12.16 3.74 -13.82
C GLU A 227 11.26 3.01 -14.83
N PRO A 228 10.56 3.73 -15.75
CA PRO A 228 10.55 5.19 -15.90
C PRO A 228 9.72 5.91 -14.81
N ASP A 229 10.04 7.20 -14.59
CA ASP A 229 9.21 8.07 -13.78
C ASP A 229 7.92 8.44 -14.54
N ILE A 230 6.80 8.58 -13.81
CA ILE A 230 5.49 8.84 -14.42
C ILE A 230 5.41 10.18 -15.14
N ALA A 231 6.08 11.22 -14.63
CA ALA A 231 6.07 12.54 -15.25
C ALA A 231 6.88 12.56 -16.55
N ASP A 232 8.05 11.90 -16.56
CA ASP A 232 8.86 11.74 -17.76
C ASP A 232 8.12 10.90 -18.81
N HIS A 233 7.44 9.83 -18.36
CA HIS A 233 6.68 8.97 -19.22
C HIS A 233 5.47 9.70 -19.87
N LEU A 234 4.76 10.53 -19.11
CA LEU A 234 3.66 11.32 -19.64
C LEU A 234 4.14 12.30 -20.74
N THR A 235 5.32 12.90 -20.56
CA THR A 235 5.96 13.73 -21.58
C THR A 235 6.24 12.92 -22.85
N ALA A 236 6.83 11.74 -22.72
CA ALA A 236 7.13 10.86 -23.85
C ALA A 236 5.86 10.42 -24.58
N LEU A 237 4.76 10.13 -23.88
CA LEU A 237 3.46 9.81 -24.47
C LEU A 237 2.91 11.00 -25.26
N ALA A 238 3.02 12.23 -24.76
CA ALA A 238 2.62 13.44 -25.48
C ALA A 238 3.41 13.61 -26.79
N GLU A 239 4.73 13.43 -26.74
CA GLU A 239 5.61 13.49 -27.92
C GLU A 239 5.28 12.41 -28.95
N ALA A 240 4.86 11.22 -28.50
CA ALA A 240 4.39 10.13 -29.34
C ALA A 240 2.97 10.36 -29.91
N GLY A 241 2.28 11.44 -29.48
CA GLY A 241 0.98 11.83 -29.99
C GLY A 241 -0.22 11.28 -29.21
N THR A 242 -0.02 10.67 -28.03
CA THR A 242 -1.10 10.22 -27.13
C THR A 242 -1.97 11.41 -26.72
N LYS A 243 -3.30 11.22 -26.76
CA LYS A 243 -4.28 12.26 -26.46
C LYS A 243 -5.01 12.08 -25.14
N ALA A 244 -4.97 10.87 -24.59
CA ALA A 244 -5.70 10.54 -23.37
C ALA A 244 -4.96 9.46 -22.57
N VAL A 245 -4.96 9.59 -21.24
CA VAL A 245 -4.39 8.61 -20.33
C VAL A 245 -5.35 8.30 -19.18
N ILE A 246 -5.37 7.03 -18.77
CA ILE A 246 -6.00 6.55 -17.54
C ILE A 246 -4.90 6.08 -16.63
N ILE A 247 -4.70 6.76 -15.50
CA ILE A 247 -3.66 6.44 -14.52
C ILE A 247 -4.26 5.57 -13.43
N CYS A 248 -3.74 4.36 -13.27
CA CYS A 248 -4.12 3.43 -12.21
C CYS A 248 -3.01 3.30 -11.18
N PRO A 249 -3.17 3.88 -9.97
CA PRO A 249 -2.18 3.80 -8.90
C PRO A 249 -2.22 2.43 -8.20
N ILE A 250 -1.94 1.37 -8.95
CA ILE A 250 -2.05 -0.02 -8.50
C ILE A 250 -1.17 -0.32 -7.28
N GLY A 251 -0.07 0.40 -7.14
CA GLY A 251 0.85 0.28 -6.00
C GLY A 251 0.26 0.67 -4.64
N PHE A 252 -0.93 1.30 -4.64
CA PHE A 252 -1.53 1.89 -3.45
C PHE A 252 -2.94 1.33 -3.21
N VAL A 253 -3.19 0.89 -1.99
CA VAL A 253 -4.50 0.36 -1.57
C VAL A 253 -5.38 1.41 -0.90
N ALA A 254 -4.82 2.56 -0.59
CA ALA A 254 -5.53 3.72 -0.03
C ALA A 254 -4.89 5.02 -0.49
N ASP A 255 -5.71 6.05 -0.68
CA ASP A 255 -5.22 7.39 -0.97
C ASP A 255 -4.50 7.98 0.25
N HIS A 256 -3.39 8.65 0.00
CA HIS A 256 -2.64 9.46 0.94
C HIS A 256 -2.01 10.65 0.20
N ILE A 257 -1.33 11.54 0.89
CA ILE A 257 -0.86 12.78 0.28
C ILE A 257 0.05 12.55 -0.93
N GLU A 258 0.93 11.55 -0.92
CA GLU A 258 1.79 11.29 -2.09
C GLU A 258 0.98 10.89 -3.33
N VAL A 259 -0.09 10.11 -3.18
CA VAL A 259 -0.98 9.77 -4.31
C VAL A 259 -1.73 11.01 -4.80
N VAL A 260 -2.31 11.79 -3.87
CA VAL A 260 -3.12 12.95 -4.23
C VAL A 260 -2.25 14.07 -4.79
N TRP A 261 -1.07 14.31 -4.20
CA TRP A 261 -0.13 15.33 -4.70
C TRP A 261 0.44 14.96 -6.05
N ASP A 262 1.10 13.79 -6.15
CA ASP A 262 1.81 13.40 -7.37
C ASP A 262 0.86 13.25 -8.57
N LEU A 263 -0.35 12.66 -8.34
CA LEU A 263 -1.24 12.30 -9.44
C LEU A 263 -2.37 13.30 -9.66
N ASP A 264 -3.05 13.77 -8.60
CA ASP A 264 -4.22 14.64 -8.75
C ASP A 264 -3.83 16.12 -8.85
N HIS A 265 -2.63 16.50 -8.39
CA HIS A 265 -2.11 17.86 -8.50
C HIS A 265 -1.05 17.98 -9.59
N GLU A 266 0.15 17.44 -9.40
CA GLU A 266 1.28 17.64 -10.31
C GLU A 266 1.05 17.00 -11.69
N LEU A 267 0.77 15.71 -11.74
CA LEU A 267 0.61 14.99 -13.01
C LEU A 267 -0.61 15.47 -13.80
N ARG A 268 -1.71 15.77 -13.11
CA ARG A 268 -2.91 16.35 -13.74
C ARG A 268 -2.62 17.72 -14.36
N GLN A 269 -1.86 18.57 -13.65
CA GLN A 269 -1.45 19.86 -14.20
C GLN A 269 -0.57 19.68 -15.43
N GLN A 270 0.43 18.79 -15.37
CA GLN A 270 1.30 18.46 -16.50
C GLN A 270 0.49 17.94 -17.69
N ALA A 271 -0.49 17.06 -17.48
CA ALA A 271 -1.37 16.57 -18.54
C ALA A 271 -2.14 17.70 -19.21
N GLN A 272 -2.64 18.68 -18.43
CA GLN A 272 -3.32 19.86 -18.97
C GLN A 272 -2.37 20.72 -19.83
N GLU A 273 -1.15 20.94 -19.36
CA GLU A 273 -0.11 21.70 -20.11
C GLU A 273 0.28 21.01 -21.42
N LEU A 274 0.30 19.67 -21.43
CA LEU A 274 0.59 18.85 -22.61
C LEU A 274 -0.64 18.63 -23.51
N GLY A 275 -1.82 19.07 -23.10
CA GLY A 275 -3.06 18.89 -23.84
C GLY A 275 -3.54 17.43 -23.91
N ILE A 276 -3.24 16.63 -22.90
CA ILE A 276 -3.64 15.23 -22.73
C ILE A 276 -4.86 15.16 -21.82
N ALA A 277 -5.93 14.48 -22.26
CA ALA A 277 -7.06 14.14 -21.41
C ALA A 277 -6.61 13.17 -20.30
N PHE A 278 -7.01 13.43 -19.07
CA PHE A 278 -6.47 12.75 -17.89
C PHE A 278 -7.57 12.22 -16.98
N ALA A 279 -7.53 10.95 -16.67
CA ALA A 279 -8.31 10.35 -15.60
C ALA A 279 -7.41 9.55 -14.65
N ARG A 280 -7.65 9.63 -13.33
CA ARG A 280 -7.08 8.74 -12.33
C ARG A 280 -8.15 7.81 -11.79
N THR A 281 -7.86 6.51 -11.72
CA THR A 281 -8.76 5.54 -11.11
C THR A 281 -8.76 5.70 -9.58
N ALA A 282 -9.85 5.34 -8.93
CA ALA A 282 -9.86 5.20 -7.48
C ALA A 282 -8.90 4.09 -7.03
N THR A 283 -8.35 4.24 -5.82
CA THR A 283 -7.74 3.13 -5.08
C THR A 283 -8.83 2.37 -4.29
N PRO A 284 -8.56 1.17 -3.77
CA PRO A 284 -9.53 0.43 -2.95
C PRO A 284 -10.11 1.22 -1.77
N ASN A 285 -9.30 2.00 -1.08
CA ASN A 285 -9.72 2.80 0.08
C ASN A 285 -10.50 1.95 1.11
N ALA A 286 -11.74 2.33 1.42
CA ALA A 286 -12.63 1.63 2.33
C ALA A 286 -13.74 0.85 1.59
N ASP A 287 -13.45 0.37 0.38
CA ASP A 287 -14.38 -0.52 -0.33
C ASP A 287 -14.72 -1.75 0.54
N PRO A 288 -16.00 -2.12 0.67
CA PRO A 288 -16.40 -3.31 1.45
C PRO A 288 -15.69 -4.59 1.03
N ARG A 289 -15.33 -4.73 -0.25
CA ARG A 289 -14.55 -5.87 -0.76
C ARG A 289 -13.13 -5.90 -0.21
N TYR A 290 -12.56 -4.75 0.13
CA TYR A 290 -11.24 -4.69 0.75
C TYR A 290 -11.28 -5.19 2.21
N ALA A 291 -12.37 -4.93 2.94
CA ALA A 291 -12.62 -5.55 4.25
C ALA A 291 -12.82 -7.07 4.11
N ARG A 292 -13.59 -7.51 3.11
CA ARG A 292 -13.80 -8.92 2.83
C ARG A 292 -12.51 -9.66 2.49
N LEU A 293 -11.63 -9.05 1.69
CA LEU A 293 -10.30 -9.57 1.40
C LEU A 293 -9.50 -9.82 2.70
N ALA A 294 -9.55 -8.88 3.65
CA ALA A 294 -8.88 -9.08 4.94
C ALA A 294 -9.45 -10.27 5.71
N VAL A 295 -10.77 -10.49 5.68
CA VAL A 295 -11.43 -11.66 6.28
C VAL A 295 -10.98 -12.94 5.58
N ASP A 296 -10.93 -12.97 4.25
CA ASP A 296 -10.48 -14.13 3.49
C ASP A 296 -9.05 -14.54 3.89
N LEU A 297 -8.13 -13.57 4.04
CA LEU A 297 -6.76 -13.83 4.50
C LEU A 297 -6.70 -14.38 5.94
N ILE A 298 -7.58 -13.91 6.82
CA ILE A 298 -7.69 -14.42 8.19
C ILE A 298 -8.18 -15.87 8.17
N ASP A 299 -9.19 -16.14 7.34
CA ASP A 299 -9.80 -17.47 7.21
C ASP A 299 -8.85 -18.48 6.56
N GLU A 300 -7.98 -18.07 5.64
CA GLU A 300 -6.91 -18.92 5.11
C GLU A 300 -6.05 -19.50 6.24
N LEU A 301 -5.60 -18.63 7.18
CA LEU A 301 -4.80 -19.08 8.32
C LEU A 301 -5.62 -19.84 9.35
N ARG A 302 -6.85 -19.38 9.66
CA ARG A 302 -7.70 -19.95 10.69
C ARG A 302 -8.17 -21.35 10.32
N ASN A 303 -8.48 -21.56 9.04
CA ASN A 303 -9.11 -22.79 8.54
C ASN A 303 -8.15 -23.64 7.70
N GLY A 304 -6.90 -23.21 7.50
CA GLY A 304 -5.91 -23.90 6.67
C GLY A 304 -6.34 -23.99 5.21
N ARG A 305 -7.02 -22.97 4.70
CA ARG A 305 -7.45 -22.91 3.30
C ARG A 305 -6.29 -22.55 2.38
N ASP A 306 -6.37 -23.04 1.16
CA ASP A 306 -5.47 -22.58 0.11
C ASP A 306 -5.65 -21.08 -0.12
N PRO A 307 -4.56 -20.33 -0.42
CA PRO A 307 -4.63 -18.90 -0.70
C PRO A 307 -5.56 -18.57 -1.87
N ALA A 308 -6.50 -17.65 -1.66
CA ALA A 308 -7.33 -17.11 -2.74
C ALA A 308 -6.44 -16.26 -3.67
N ARG A 309 -6.19 -16.75 -4.88
CA ARG A 309 -5.29 -16.12 -5.86
C ARG A 309 -5.84 -16.21 -7.27
N VAL A 310 -5.61 -15.17 -8.06
CA VAL A 310 -5.63 -15.26 -9.52
C VAL A 310 -4.23 -15.76 -9.94
N ALA A 311 -4.05 -17.09 -9.90
CA ALA A 311 -2.76 -17.69 -10.14
C ALA A 311 -2.59 -18.10 -11.61
N GLY A 312 -1.45 -17.74 -12.20
CA GLY A 312 -0.99 -18.22 -13.49
C GLY A 312 0.40 -18.86 -13.35
N PRO A 313 0.96 -19.47 -14.43
CA PRO A 313 2.25 -20.14 -14.39
C PRO A 313 3.41 -19.23 -13.99
N ASP A 314 3.30 -17.92 -14.26
CA ASP A 314 4.34 -16.92 -13.98
C ASP A 314 4.08 -16.15 -12.67
N ALA A 315 3.15 -16.62 -11.82
CA ALA A 315 2.82 -15.95 -10.58
C ALA A 315 4.06 -15.83 -9.67
N PRO A 316 4.43 -14.60 -9.23
CA PRO A 316 5.50 -14.43 -8.26
C PRO A 316 5.20 -15.22 -6.98
N PRO A 317 6.24 -15.67 -6.27
CA PRO A 317 6.03 -16.39 -5.02
C PRO A 317 5.26 -15.52 -4.02
N LEU A 318 4.29 -16.16 -3.36
CA LEU A 318 3.67 -15.57 -2.17
C LEU A 318 4.62 -15.69 -1.02
N GLN A 319 4.86 -14.59 -0.35
CA GLN A 319 5.42 -14.64 0.97
C GLN A 319 4.30 -14.97 1.96
N GLY A 320 4.52 -16.03 2.71
CA GLY A 320 3.60 -16.50 3.72
C GLY A 320 3.41 -15.50 4.87
N PHE A 321 2.67 -15.91 5.85
CA PHE A 321 2.53 -15.17 7.11
C PHE A 321 3.85 -15.15 7.90
N SER A 322 4.02 -14.12 8.73
CA SER A 322 5.14 -14.04 9.68
C SER A 322 4.61 -13.78 11.09
N VAL A 323 5.33 -14.29 12.08
CA VAL A 323 4.96 -14.18 13.49
C VAL A 323 5.93 -13.26 14.23
N ASN A 324 5.38 -12.28 14.96
CA ASN A 324 6.12 -11.35 15.82
C ASN A 324 7.24 -10.59 15.11
N GLY A 325 7.06 -10.29 13.84
CA GLY A 325 8.09 -9.64 13.03
C GLY A 325 9.26 -10.55 12.63
N ALA A 326 9.17 -11.84 12.90
CA ALA A 326 10.14 -12.80 12.41
C ALA A 326 10.16 -12.80 10.87
N VAL A 327 11.28 -13.24 10.32
CA VAL A 327 11.43 -13.45 8.88
C VAL A 327 10.37 -14.43 8.42
N CYS A 328 9.71 -14.14 7.29
CA CYS A 328 8.73 -15.02 6.67
C CYS A 328 9.25 -16.47 6.61
N THR A 329 8.33 -17.42 6.74
CA THR A 329 8.60 -18.85 6.67
C THR A 329 9.19 -19.31 5.32
N PRO A 330 9.76 -20.52 5.23
CA PRO A 330 10.79 -20.94 4.27
C PRO A 330 10.48 -20.87 2.76
N ASN A 331 9.32 -20.43 2.36
CA ASN A 331 9.02 -20.16 0.94
C ASN A 331 9.43 -18.74 0.49
N CYS A 332 10.07 -17.99 1.36
CA CYS A 332 10.77 -16.73 1.07
C CYS A 332 12.23 -17.09 0.75
N GLY A 333 12.43 -17.96 -0.21
CA GLY A 333 13.73 -18.39 -0.67
C GLY A 333 14.29 -17.49 -1.74
#